data_1796afae11f25cc45041a4ded70da994
#
_entry.id   1796afae11f25cc45041a4ded70da994
#
_cell.length_a   1.000
_cell.length_b   1.000
_cell.length_c   1.000
_cell.angle_alpha   90.00
_cell.angle_beta   90.00
_cell.angle_gamma   90.00
#
_symmetry.space_group_name_H-M   'P 1'
#
loop_
_entity.id
_entity.type
_entity.pdbx_description
1 polymer ?
#
loop_
_entity_poly.entity_id
_entity_poly.type
_entity_poly.pdbx_seq_one_letter_code
_entity_poly.pdbx_strand_id
1 'polypeptide(L)'
;MKSSALHDAFAHHVWATLRVIDACVPLTTDQLATAVPGTYGSILETVRHLVGADAAYLFVTSSGRRSVIDEEEMGLPELRSAMVENAPAWQSLLSEDPDADSGRIVPSEAVNSRRSLRAARNPCPDS
;
A
#
# COMPACT_ATOMS: atom_id res chain seq x y z
N MET A 1 22.52 -0.11 -17.93
CA MET A 1 21.68 0.89 -17.26
C MET A 1 21.79 0.74 -15.77
N LYS A 2 22.13 1.82 -15.11
CA LYS A 2 22.37 1.78 -13.68
C LYS A 2 21.03 1.77 -12.94
N SER A 3 20.76 0.69 -12.22
CA SER A 3 19.61 0.63 -11.33
C SER A 3 19.83 1.60 -10.17
N SER A 4 18.85 2.46 -9.87
CA SER A 4 18.98 3.37 -8.75
C SER A 4 18.76 2.63 -7.43
N ALA A 5 19.32 3.18 -6.35
CA ALA A 5 19.09 2.64 -5.01
C ALA A 5 17.60 2.65 -4.65
N LEU A 6 16.85 3.65 -5.13
CA LEU A 6 15.42 3.78 -4.89
C LEU A 6 14.64 2.69 -5.64
N HIS A 7 15.00 2.38 -6.87
CA HIS A 7 14.42 1.26 -7.61
C HIS A 7 14.60 -0.05 -6.86
N ASP A 8 15.80 -0.31 -6.35
CA ASP A 8 16.11 -1.53 -5.59
C ASP A 8 15.31 -1.58 -4.28
N ALA A 9 15.19 -0.45 -3.60
CA ALA A 9 14.42 -0.36 -2.35
C ALA A 9 12.94 -0.69 -2.57
N PHE A 10 12.33 -0.16 -3.63
CA PHE A 10 10.92 -0.43 -3.93
C PHE A 10 10.70 -1.85 -4.45
N ALA A 11 11.64 -2.39 -5.22
CA ALA A 11 11.57 -3.79 -5.64
C ALA A 11 11.63 -4.72 -4.42
N HIS A 12 12.50 -4.42 -3.46
CA HIS A 12 12.58 -5.17 -2.20
C HIS A 12 11.30 -5.02 -1.38
N HIS A 13 10.74 -3.83 -1.30
CA HIS A 13 9.49 -3.55 -0.58
C HIS A 13 8.34 -4.40 -1.13
N VAL A 14 8.18 -4.45 -2.45
CA VAL A 14 7.15 -5.28 -3.09
C VAL A 14 7.38 -6.76 -2.78
N TRP A 15 8.62 -7.22 -2.97
CA TRP A 15 8.98 -8.61 -2.68
C TRP A 15 8.68 -8.99 -1.22
N ALA A 16 9.10 -8.15 -0.28
CA ALA A 16 8.89 -8.40 1.15
C ALA A 16 7.40 -8.43 1.51
N THR A 17 6.62 -7.51 0.96
CA THR A 17 5.18 -7.45 1.21
C THR A 17 4.48 -8.69 0.66
N LEU A 18 4.84 -9.13 -0.54
CA LEU A 18 4.32 -10.38 -1.11
C LEU A 18 4.68 -11.59 -0.25
N ARG A 19 5.88 -11.63 0.31
CA ARG A 19 6.29 -12.70 1.23
C ARG A 19 5.43 -12.72 2.49
N VAL A 20 5.10 -11.55 3.04
CA VAL A 20 4.22 -11.46 4.20
C VAL A 20 2.82 -11.97 3.84
N ILE A 21 2.29 -11.57 2.70
CA ILE A 21 0.96 -12.04 2.24
C ILE A 21 0.96 -13.55 2.07
N ASP A 22 1.98 -14.12 1.41
CA ASP A 22 2.08 -15.55 1.18
C ASP A 22 2.21 -16.33 2.50
N ALA A 23 2.88 -15.77 3.50
CA ALA A 23 2.97 -16.36 4.82
C ALA A 23 1.63 -16.37 5.56
N CYS A 24 0.72 -15.47 5.21
CA CYS A 24 -0.62 -15.39 5.80
C CYS A 24 -1.61 -16.37 5.17
N VAL A 25 -1.36 -16.85 3.96
CA VAL A 25 -2.29 -17.73 3.22
C VAL A 25 -2.68 -18.98 4.03
N PRO A 26 -1.76 -19.71 4.71
CA PRO A 26 -2.14 -20.89 5.47
C PRO A 26 -2.83 -20.59 6.82
N LEU A 27 -2.94 -19.33 7.21
CA LEU A 27 -3.56 -18.97 8.49
C LEU A 27 -5.09 -19.10 8.41
N THR A 28 -5.67 -19.52 9.52
CA THR A 28 -7.14 -19.57 9.66
C THR A 28 -7.72 -18.15 9.79
N THR A 29 -9.04 -18.05 9.58
CA THR A 29 -9.75 -16.78 9.77
C THR A 29 -9.52 -16.23 11.18
N ASP A 30 -9.56 -17.09 12.19
CA ASP A 30 -9.33 -16.68 13.59
C ASP A 30 -7.91 -16.18 13.81
N GLN A 31 -6.92 -16.84 13.20
CA GLN A 31 -5.52 -16.41 13.29
C GLN A 31 -5.33 -15.06 12.61
N LEU A 32 -5.93 -14.85 11.44
CA LEU A 32 -5.87 -13.57 10.73
C LEU A 32 -6.54 -12.44 11.51
N ALA A 33 -7.55 -12.76 12.31
CA ALA A 33 -8.25 -11.80 13.16
C ALA A 33 -7.52 -11.49 14.46
N THR A 34 -6.41 -12.19 14.75
CA THR A 34 -5.65 -11.99 15.98
C THR A 34 -4.94 -10.66 15.98
N ALA A 35 -5.18 -9.86 17.02
CA ALA A 35 -4.49 -8.60 17.24
C ALA A 35 -3.29 -8.82 18.16
N VAL A 36 -2.17 -8.18 17.83
CA VAL A 36 -0.96 -8.22 18.65
C VAL A 36 -0.67 -6.81 19.16
N PRO A 37 -0.43 -6.63 20.47
CA PRO A 37 -0.11 -5.30 21.01
C PRO A 37 1.08 -4.68 20.27
N GLY A 38 0.95 -3.41 19.92
CA GLY A 38 1.99 -2.68 19.20
C GLY A 38 1.93 -2.80 17.69
N THR A 39 0.95 -3.52 17.14
CA THR A 39 0.72 -3.62 15.70
C THR A 39 -0.54 -2.84 15.30
N TYR A 40 -0.81 -2.79 14.00
CA TYR A 40 -1.98 -2.08 13.45
C TYR A 40 -3.20 -3.02 13.43
N GLY A 41 -3.77 -3.28 14.61
CA GLY A 41 -4.93 -4.15 14.72
C GLY A 41 -4.58 -5.62 14.50
N SER A 42 -5.45 -6.34 13.79
CA SER A 42 -5.23 -7.76 13.47
C SER A 42 -4.18 -7.94 12.38
N ILE A 43 -3.76 -9.18 12.19
CA ILE A 43 -2.82 -9.53 11.10
C ILE A 43 -3.41 -9.10 9.74
N LEU A 44 -4.68 -9.43 9.49
CA LEU A 44 -5.32 -9.07 8.23
C LEU A 44 -5.42 -7.55 8.06
N GLU A 45 -5.80 -6.83 9.11
CA GLU A 45 -5.86 -5.37 9.07
C GLU A 45 -4.49 -4.75 8.78
N THR A 46 -3.44 -5.31 9.36
CA THR A 46 -2.07 -4.86 9.11
C THR A 46 -1.69 -5.04 7.64
N VAL A 47 -1.99 -6.21 7.06
CA VAL A 47 -1.71 -6.49 5.65
C VAL A 47 -2.51 -5.55 4.75
N ARG A 48 -3.80 -5.36 5.04
CA ARG A 48 -4.65 -4.41 4.32
C ARG A 48 -4.05 -3.01 4.34
N HIS A 49 -3.58 -2.58 5.50
CA HIS A 49 -2.97 -1.26 5.64
C HIS A 49 -1.69 -1.13 4.82
N LEU A 50 -0.84 -2.16 4.82
CA LEU A 50 0.40 -2.15 4.04
C LEU A 50 0.12 -1.94 2.55
N VAL A 51 -0.79 -2.72 1.99
CA VAL A 51 -1.12 -2.65 0.55
C VAL A 51 -1.88 -1.36 0.23
N GLY A 52 -2.81 -0.96 1.10
CA GLY A 52 -3.58 0.26 0.92
C GLY A 52 -2.72 1.52 0.98
N ALA A 53 -1.75 1.57 1.88
CA ALA A 53 -0.81 2.68 1.97
C ALA A 53 0.05 2.78 0.70
N ASP A 54 0.51 1.64 0.19
CA ASP A 54 1.30 1.58 -1.05
C ASP A 54 0.50 2.15 -2.23
N ALA A 55 -0.75 1.73 -2.38
CA ALA A 55 -1.65 2.25 -3.42
C ALA A 55 -1.90 3.74 -3.26
N ALA A 56 -2.02 4.22 -2.02
CA ALA A 56 -2.22 5.64 -1.75
C ALA A 56 -1.01 6.48 -2.16
N TYR A 57 0.20 6.00 -1.89
CA TYR A 57 1.41 6.69 -2.34
C TYR A 57 1.52 6.70 -3.86
N LEU A 58 1.17 5.61 -4.52
CA LEU A 58 1.13 5.56 -5.99
C LEU A 58 0.10 6.53 -6.56
N PHE A 59 -1.06 6.66 -5.92
CA PHE A 59 -2.07 7.64 -6.31
C PHE A 59 -1.49 9.06 -6.26
N VAL A 60 -0.86 9.43 -5.14
CA VAL A 60 -0.31 10.77 -4.93
C VAL A 60 0.85 11.03 -5.90
N THR A 61 1.80 10.12 -5.97
CA THR A 61 3.03 10.33 -6.77
C THR A 61 2.77 10.26 -8.27
N SER A 62 1.68 9.60 -8.69
CA SER A 62 1.27 9.54 -10.09
C SER A 62 0.33 10.68 -10.49
N SER A 63 0.06 11.63 -9.58
CA SER A 63 -0.90 12.73 -9.78
C SER A 63 -2.30 12.20 -10.14
N GLY A 64 -2.71 11.13 -9.49
CA GLY A 64 -4.03 10.53 -9.64
C GLY A 64 -4.19 9.58 -10.82
N ARG A 65 -3.12 9.28 -11.56
CA ARG A 65 -3.18 8.32 -12.67
C ARG A 65 -3.40 6.89 -12.20
N ARG A 66 -2.98 6.57 -10.97
CA ARG A 66 -3.22 5.28 -10.34
C ARG A 66 -4.32 5.43 -9.29
N SER A 67 -5.22 4.46 -9.24
CA SER A 67 -6.34 4.49 -8.29
C SER A 67 -5.91 4.10 -6.89
N VAL A 68 -6.60 4.67 -5.90
CA VAL A 68 -6.57 4.09 -4.54
C VAL A 68 -7.42 2.81 -4.55
N ILE A 69 -7.16 1.94 -3.58
CA ILE A 69 -7.93 0.71 -3.40
C ILE A 69 -8.76 0.79 -2.12
N ASP A 70 -9.83 0.02 -2.08
CA ASP A 70 -10.64 -0.15 -0.88
C ASP A 70 -10.16 -1.42 -0.15
N GLU A 71 -9.06 -1.28 0.57
CA GLU A 71 -8.38 -2.41 1.22
C GLU A 71 -9.25 -3.13 2.25
N GLU A 72 -10.24 -2.45 2.81
CA GLU A 72 -11.11 -3.04 3.82
C GLU A 72 -12.04 -4.11 3.25
N GLU A 73 -12.33 -4.04 1.96
CA GLU A 73 -13.16 -5.01 1.26
C GLU A 73 -12.34 -6.15 0.64
N MET A 74 -11.01 -6.10 0.79
CA MET A 74 -10.12 -7.07 0.14
C MET A 74 -9.70 -8.20 1.07
N GLY A 75 -9.72 -9.44 0.53
CA GLY A 75 -9.07 -10.58 1.14
C GLY A 75 -7.64 -10.73 0.66
N LEU A 76 -6.95 -11.76 1.14
CA LEU A 76 -5.54 -11.98 0.79
C LEU A 76 -5.29 -12.11 -0.72
N PRO A 77 -6.12 -12.85 -1.51
CA PRO A 77 -5.90 -12.94 -2.95
C PRO A 77 -5.97 -11.60 -3.66
N GLU A 78 -6.95 -10.76 -3.29
CA GLU A 78 -7.13 -9.43 -3.88
C GLU A 78 -5.99 -8.50 -3.49
N LEU A 79 -5.55 -8.55 -2.24
CA LEU A 79 -4.42 -7.77 -1.75
C LEU A 79 -3.13 -8.17 -2.47
N ARG A 80 -2.94 -9.47 -2.67
CA ARG A 80 -1.78 -9.98 -3.40
C ARG A 80 -1.77 -9.47 -4.84
N SER A 81 -2.90 -9.55 -5.52
CA SER A 81 -3.03 -9.04 -6.89
C SER A 81 -2.75 -7.55 -6.98
N ALA A 82 -3.29 -6.76 -6.03
CA ALA A 82 -3.03 -5.33 -5.98
C ALA A 82 -1.53 -5.03 -5.80
N MET A 83 -0.86 -5.79 -4.92
CA MET A 83 0.56 -5.59 -4.69
C MET A 83 1.42 -5.99 -5.89
N VAL A 84 1.06 -7.07 -6.58
CA VAL A 84 1.73 -7.48 -7.82
C VAL A 84 1.63 -6.38 -8.88
N GLU A 85 0.47 -5.74 -9.01
CA GLU A 85 0.27 -4.64 -9.95
C GLU A 85 1.06 -3.38 -9.58
N ASN A 86 1.34 -3.18 -8.29
CA ASN A 86 2.10 -2.03 -7.83
C ASN A 86 3.57 -2.07 -8.28
N ALA A 87 4.14 -3.25 -8.46
CA ALA A 87 5.54 -3.39 -8.84
C ALA A 87 5.89 -2.66 -10.15
N PRO A 88 5.22 -2.96 -11.29
CA PRO A 88 5.52 -2.22 -12.53
C PRO A 88 5.12 -0.75 -12.44
N ALA A 89 4.09 -0.41 -11.64
CA ALA A 89 3.67 0.97 -11.43
C ALA A 89 4.79 1.78 -10.77
N TRP A 90 5.44 1.23 -9.74
CA TRP A 90 6.57 1.88 -9.09
C TRP A 90 7.76 2.02 -10.04
N GLN A 91 8.09 0.98 -10.78
CA GLN A 91 9.19 1.02 -11.74
C GLN A 91 8.97 2.09 -12.81
N SER A 92 7.77 2.15 -13.35
CA SER A 92 7.40 3.15 -14.35
C SER A 92 7.50 4.57 -13.79
N LEU A 93 6.95 4.78 -12.61
CA LEU A 93 6.94 6.08 -11.96
C LEU A 93 8.36 6.57 -11.63
N LEU A 94 9.20 5.70 -11.08
CA LEU A 94 10.58 6.03 -10.74
C LEU A 94 11.43 6.30 -11.99
N SER A 95 11.12 5.66 -13.11
CA SER A 95 11.79 5.89 -14.38
C SER A 95 11.39 7.21 -15.03
N GLU A 96 10.14 7.64 -14.83
CA GLU A 96 9.61 8.90 -15.36
C GLU A 96 10.10 10.12 -14.58
N ASP A 97 10.42 9.96 -13.30
CA ASP A 97 10.84 11.05 -12.43
C ASP A 97 12.30 10.90 -12.04
N PRO A 98 13.23 11.57 -12.77
CA PRO A 98 14.65 11.49 -12.45
C PRO A 98 14.99 12.08 -11.08
N ASP A 99 14.12 12.90 -10.51
CA ASP A 99 14.32 13.50 -9.20
C ASP A 99 13.85 12.60 -8.06
N ALA A 100 13.24 11.46 -8.35
CA ALA A 100 12.78 10.50 -7.34
C ALA A 100 13.91 10.06 -6.39
N ASP A 101 15.14 9.94 -6.91
CA ASP A 101 16.32 9.55 -6.13
C ASP A 101 16.92 10.70 -5.31
N SER A 102 16.45 11.93 -5.49
CA SER A 102 17.00 13.10 -4.80
C SER A 102 16.40 13.36 -3.42
N GLY A 103 15.61 12.43 -2.91
CA GLY A 103 15.00 12.57 -1.60
C GLY A 103 13.73 13.40 -1.58
N ARG A 104 13.00 13.42 -2.67
CA ARG A 104 11.72 14.11 -2.78
C ARG A 104 10.75 13.62 -1.71
N ILE A 105 10.22 14.55 -0.92
CA ILE A 105 9.30 14.24 0.17
C ILE A 105 7.87 14.44 -0.31
N VAL A 106 7.01 13.42 -0.09
CA VAL A 106 5.59 13.53 -0.35
C VAL A 106 4.98 14.42 0.73
N PRO A 107 4.26 15.52 0.36
CA PRO A 107 3.66 16.40 1.35
C PRO A 107 2.65 15.68 2.24
N SER A 108 2.63 16.04 3.52
CA SER A 108 1.71 15.43 4.49
C SER A 108 0.24 15.67 4.14
N GLU A 109 -0.06 16.78 3.47
CA GLU A 109 -1.40 17.10 2.98
C GLU A 109 -1.92 16.04 2.00
N ALA A 110 -1.04 15.49 1.19
CA ALA A 110 -1.41 14.44 0.24
C ALA A 110 -1.87 13.16 0.95
N VAL A 111 -1.27 12.85 2.10
CA VAL A 111 -1.67 11.71 2.92
C VAL A 111 -3.00 11.99 3.62
N ASN A 112 -3.22 13.22 4.06
CA ASN A 112 -4.48 13.64 4.66
C ASN A 112 -5.65 13.61 3.67
N SER A 113 -5.40 13.89 2.39
CA SER A 113 -6.43 13.81 1.35
C SER A 113 -7.06 12.42 1.28
N ARG A 114 -6.27 11.38 1.51
CA ARG A 114 -6.79 10.01 1.55
C ARG A 114 -7.80 9.82 2.67
N ARG A 115 -7.53 10.35 3.86
CA ARG A 115 -8.46 10.28 5.00
C ARG A 115 -9.76 11.01 4.69
N SER A 116 -9.68 12.17 4.07
CA SER A 116 -10.85 12.94 3.68
C SER A 116 -11.71 12.21 2.66
N LEU A 117 -11.08 11.58 1.66
CA LEU A 117 -11.78 10.78 0.65
C LEU A 117 -12.47 9.58 1.29
N ARG A 118 -11.83 8.95 2.27
CA ARG A 118 -12.41 7.84 3.00
C ARG A 118 -13.61 8.26 3.83
N ALA A 119 -13.48 9.36 4.56
CA ALA A 119 -14.57 9.92 5.35
C ALA A 119 -15.78 10.32 4.49
N ALA A 120 -15.53 10.80 3.28
CA ALA A 120 -16.59 11.15 2.34
C ALA A 120 -17.30 9.94 1.77
N ARG A 121 -16.59 8.81 1.58
CA ARG A 121 -17.20 7.57 1.09
C ARG A 121 -17.99 6.81 2.15
N ASN A 122 -17.53 6.91 3.38
CA ASN A 122 -18.17 6.27 4.52
C ASN A 122 -18.46 7.35 5.56
N PRO A 123 -19.49 8.17 5.33
CA PRO A 123 -19.91 9.06 6.39
C PRO A 123 -20.26 8.19 7.58
N CYS A 124 -19.57 8.40 8.69
CA CYS A 124 -19.91 7.72 9.93
C CYS A 124 -21.41 7.87 10.15
N PRO A 125 -22.17 6.77 10.23
CA PRO A 125 -23.52 6.90 10.72
C PRO A 125 -23.40 7.46 12.13
N ASP A 126 -24.16 8.49 12.39
CA ASP A 126 -24.14 9.16 13.66
C ASP A 126 -24.10 8.22 14.83
N SER A 127 -23.08 8.38 15.54
CA SER A 127 -23.09 7.95 16.91
C SER A 127 -24.26 8.59 17.66
#